data_740fea6fd8713a1e178230661b6a7dd6
#
_entry.id   740fea6fd8713a1e178230661b6a7dd6
#
_cell.length_a   1.000
_cell.length_b   1.000
_cell.length_c   1.000
_cell.angle_alpha   90.00
_cell.angle_beta   90.00
_cell.angle_gamma   90.00
#
_symmetry.space_group_name_H-M   'P 1'
#
loop_
_entity.id
_entity.type
_entity.pdbx_description
1 polymer ?
#
loop_
_entity_poly.entity_id
_entity_poly.type
_entity_poly.pdbx_seq_one_letter_code
_entity_poly.pdbx_strand_id
1 'polypeptide(L)'
;MELLFVFALLLIILYYFYKKKPKNHYPVIQYQDHKKHVLNYKKIQTMNTPIKDLQYVYYLLSLIDELPQDKSILIYLLLKKWNEQKDISLEEKDYELSIHFLKTYTNNRAEDQLFQMLYAISIDQIVDDKTLRIWVENDFEKIIKWENDYLKDMKNKLRQEHHFVVDCYSLDIYEDLKRLLGYEKYLDGYKEIETEEEMKYALLFGLKECPYPMYSCFVMQNIEADYGVSRGSGLY
;
A
#
# COMPACT_ATOMS: atom_id res chain seq x y z
N MET A 1 -52.41 5.82 -28.01
CA MET A 1 -51.44 6.81 -28.52
C MET A 1 -50.59 7.43 -27.40
N GLU A 2 -51.19 7.70 -26.25
CA GLU A 2 -50.46 8.35 -25.10
C GLU A 2 -49.31 7.52 -24.55
N LEU A 3 -49.43 6.20 -24.47
CA LEU A 3 -48.38 5.32 -23.93
C LEU A 3 -47.10 5.29 -24.81
N LEU A 4 -47.30 5.38 -26.15
CA LEU A 4 -46.18 5.48 -27.10
C LEU A 4 -45.42 6.80 -26.99
N PHE A 5 -46.14 7.87 -26.70
CA PHE A 5 -45.54 9.20 -26.51
C PHE A 5 -44.70 9.27 -25.22
N VAL A 6 -45.22 8.71 -24.12
CA VAL A 6 -44.49 8.62 -22.84
C VAL A 6 -43.22 7.78 -23.01
N PHE A 7 -43.31 6.65 -23.74
CA PHE A 7 -42.14 5.78 -23.97
C PHE A 7 -41.07 6.47 -24.85
N ALA A 8 -41.48 7.21 -25.88
CA ALA A 8 -40.57 7.99 -26.70
C ALA A 8 -39.90 9.12 -25.90
N LEU A 9 -40.62 9.78 -25.01
CA LEU A 9 -40.10 10.81 -24.14
C LEU A 9 -39.07 10.26 -23.14
N LEU A 10 -39.33 9.08 -22.56
CA LEU A 10 -38.40 8.36 -21.68
C LEU A 10 -37.10 7.97 -22.42
N LEU A 11 -37.21 7.48 -23.67
CA LEU A 11 -36.03 7.17 -24.48
C LEU A 11 -35.21 8.41 -24.83
N ILE A 12 -35.84 9.55 -25.08
CA ILE A 12 -35.17 10.83 -25.35
C ILE A 12 -34.46 11.31 -24.10
N ILE A 13 -35.10 11.21 -22.93
CA ILE A 13 -34.50 11.57 -21.62
C ILE A 13 -33.30 10.66 -21.31
N LEU A 14 -33.45 9.34 -21.49
CA LEU A 14 -32.34 8.38 -21.29
C LEU A 14 -31.20 8.63 -22.28
N TYR A 15 -31.50 8.94 -23.54
CA TYR A 15 -30.50 9.28 -24.55
C TYR A 15 -29.79 10.58 -24.20
N TYR A 16 -30.50 11.59 -23.67
CA TYR A 16 -29.93 12.86 -23.26
C TYR A 16 -29.05 12.71 -22.04
N PHE A 17 -29.43 11.88 -21.04
CA PHE A 17 -28.59 11.53 -19.90
C PHE A 17 -27.39 10.68 -20.31
N TYR A 18 -27.54 9.77 -21.24
CA TYR A 18 -26.43 8.98 -21.80
C TYR A 18 -25.42 9.85 -22.56
N LYS A 19 -25.92 10.82 -23.34
CA LYS A 19 -25.08 11.77 -24.11
C LYS A 19 -24.43 12.85 -23.23
N LYS A 20 -25.05 13.19 -22.11
CA LYS A 20 -24.55 14.16 -21.11
C LYS A 20 -23.64 13.56 -20.05
N LYS A 21 -23.39 12.23 -20.08
CA LYS A 21 -22.24 11.75 -19.28
C LYS A 21 -21.04 12.53 -19.79
N PRO A 22 -20.39 13.32 -18.94
CA PRO A 22 -19.17 14.01 -19.34
C PRO A 22 -18.28 12.90 -19.89
N LYS A 23 -17.90 13.00 -21.16
CA LYS A 23 -16.77 12.28 -21.70
C LYS A 23 -15.57 12.92 -21.03
N ASN A 24 -15.38 12.64 -19.75
CA ASN A 24 -14.11 12.79 -19.12
C ASN A 24 -13.19 11.85 -19.89
N HIS A 25 -12.66 12.34 -20.98
CA HIS A 25 -11.52 11.73 -21.65
C HIS A 25 -10.33 11.94 -20.71
N TYR A 26 -10.37 11.30 -19.55
CA TYR A 26 -9.15 10.98 -18.88
C TYR A 26 -8.45 9.97 -19.80
N PRO A 27 -7.26 10.26 -20.28
CA PRO A 27 -6.50 9.24 -20.98
C PRO A 27 -6.34 8.10 -19.98
N VAL A 28 -6.92 6.96 -20.32
CA VAL A 28 -7.05 5.80 -19.46
C VAL A 28 -6.03 4.80 -19.93
N ILE A 29 -5.16 4.37 -19.03
CA ILE A 29 -4.14 3.35 -19.31
C ILE A 29 -4.69 2.00 -18.89
N GLN A 30 -4.68 1.01 -19.80
CA GLN A 30 -5.21 -0.32 -19.51
C GLN A 30 -4.36 -1.06 -18.50
N TYR A 31 -5.00 -1.73 -17.54
CA TYR A 31 -4.37 -2.40 -16.37
C TYR A 31 -3.36 -3.50 -16.76
N GLN A 32 -3.40 -4.05 -17.95
CA GLN A 32 -2.53 -5.17 -18.38
C GLN A 32 -1.07 -4.78 -18.62
N ASP A 33 -0.75 -3.48 -18.64
CA ASP A 33 0.56 -2.98 -19.05
C ASP A 33 1.43 -2.45 -17.89
N HIS A 34 1.17 -2.84 -16.62
CA HIS A 34 1.63 -2.12 -15.42
C HIS A 34 2.91 -2.64 -14.78
N LYS A 35 3.62 -3.50 -15.45
CA LYS A 35 4.94 -3.88 -14.94
C LYS A 35 5.93 -2.73 -15.13
N LYS A 36 6.87 -2.56 -14.20
CA LYS A 36 7.91 -1.51 -14.20
C LYS A 36 8.59 -1.31 -15.56
N HIS A 37 8.74 -2.38 -16.36
CA HIS A 37 9.32 -2.31 -17.70
C HIS A 37 8.43 -1.61 -18.74
N VAL A 38 7.10 -1.62 -18.56
CA VAL A 38 6.14 -0.96 -19.47
C VAL A 38 6.19 0.56 -19.29
N LEU A 39 6.42 1.04 -18.06
CA LEU A 39 6.64 2.46 -17.77
C LEU A 39 7.93 3.00 -18.38
N ASN A 40 8.69 2.15 -19.08
CA ASN A 40 9.98 2.51 -19.65
C ASN A 40 10.91 3.17 -18.60
N TYR A 41 11.14 2.43 -17.51
CA TYR A 41 11.91 2.88 -16.34
C TYR A 41 13.19 3.63 -16.71
N LYS A 42 13.91 3.18 -17.77
CA LYS A 42 15.14 3.83 -18.25
C LYS A 42 14.94 5.30 -18.65
N LYS A 43 13.73 5.67 -19.12
CA LYS A 43 13.41 7.04 -19.57
C LYS A 43 12.80 7.91 -18.47
N ILE A 44 12.47 7.34 -17.30
CA ILE A 44 11.95 8.12 -16.18
C ILE A 44 13.06 9.04 -15.67
N GLN A 45 12.73 10.32 -15.53
CA GLN A 45 13.64 11.32 -14.97
C GLN A 45 13.75 11.13 -13.46
N THR A 46 14.95 11.34 -12.93
CA THR A 46 15.19 11.38 -11.49
C THR A 46 14.43 12.54 -10.86
N MET A 47 13.72 12.29 -9.78
CA MET A 47 12.93 13.27 -9.05
C MET A 47 13.27 13.20 -7.56
N ASN A 48 13.41 14.36 -6.91
CA ASN A 48 13.74 14.47 -5.50
C ASN A 48 12.53 14.78 -4.59
N THR A 49 11.32 14.64 -5.12
CA THR A 49 10.11 15.00 -4.38
C THR A 49 9.26 13.75 -4.13
N PRO A 50 9.17 13.27 -2.88
CA PRO A 50 8.38 12.09 -2.54
C PRO A 50 6.88 12.35 -2.57
N ILE A 51 6.09 11.28 -2.62
CA ILE A 51 4.66 11.25 -2.38
C ILE A 51 4.46 10.95 -0.88
N LYS A 52 3.72 11.78 -0.15
CA LYS A 52 3.72 11.72 1.32
C LYS A 52 2.79 10.67 1.94
N ASP A 53 1.69 10.34 1.29
CA ASP A 53 0.73 9.36 1.85
C ASP A 53 1.25 7.93 1.70
N LEU A 54 1.54 7.27 2.84
CA LEU A 54 2.10 5.92 2.88
C LEU A 54 1.16 4.88 2.26
N GLN A 55 -0.15 4.95 2.52
CA GLN A 55 -1.13 4.02 1.97
C GLN A 55 -1.19 4.13 0.45
N TYR A 56 -1.14 5.35 -0.05
CA TYR A 56 -1.15 5.61 -1.49
C TYR A 56 0.13 5.13 -2.16
N VAL A 57 1.31 5.42 -1.58
CA VAL A 57 2.60 4.92 -2.08
C VAL A 57 2.61 3.39 -2.13
N TYR A 58 2.18 2.75 -1.06
CA TYR A 58 2.13 1.28 -0.99
C TYR A 58 1.18 0.70 -2.06
N TYR A 59 0.05 1.36 -2.27
CA TYR A 59 -0.88 1.00 -3.35
C TYR A 59 -0.25 1.19 -4.74
N LEU A 60 0.47 2.30 -5.00
CA LEU A 60 1.17 2.52 -6.27
C LEU A 60 2.20 1.42 -6.55
N LEU A 61 2.98 1.01 -5.53
CA LEU A 61 3.92 -0.12 -5.66
C LEU A 61 3.20 -1.43 -5.99
N SER A 62 2.00 -1.66 -5.43
CA SER A 62 1.20 -2.84 -5.75
C SER A 62 0.75 -2.87 -7.21
N LEU A 63 0.52 -1.71 -7.83
CA LEU A 63 0.12 -1.63 -9.25
C LEU A 63 1.22 -2.07 -10.21
N ILE A 64 2.47 -2.00 -9.80
CA ILE A 64 3.63 -2.32 -10.63
C ILE A 64 4.36 -3.59 -10.17
N ASP A 65 3.75 -4.37 -9.27
CA ASP A 65 4.30 -5.60 -8.68
C ASP A 65 5.67 -5.39 -7.97
N GLU A 66 5.87 -4.20 -7.40
CA GLU A 66 7.11 -3.81 -6.70
C GLU A 66 6.90 -3.65 -5.18
N LEU A 67 5.91 -4.34 -4.62
CA LEU A 67 5.73 -4.36 -3.17
C LEU A 67 6.94 -4.99 -2.47
N PRO A 68 7.35 -4.45 -1.31
CA PRO A 68 8.39 -5.07 -0.51
C PRO A 68 8.09 -6.55 -0.27
N GLN A 69 9.08 -7.40 -0.46
CA GLN A 69 8.94 -8.84 -0.16
C GLN A 69 8.76 -9.06 1.34
N ASP A 70 9.47 -8.30 2.16
CA ASP A 70 9.32 -8.29 3.60
C ASP A 70 8.08 -7.48 4.01
N LYS A 71 7.01 -8.17 4.37
CA LYS A 71 5.73 -7.58 4.81
C LYS A 71 5.85 -6.79 6.11
N SER A 72 6.89 -7.04 6.88
CA SER A 72 7.17 -6.31 8.10
C SER A 72 7.48 -4.83 7.86
N ILE A 73 7.96 -4.48 6.65
CA ILE A 73 8.26 -3.09 6.30
C ILE A 73 7.04 -2.20 6.45
N LEU A 74 5.88 -2.62 5.92
CA LEU A 74 4.65 -1.84 6.05
C LEU A 74 4.24 -1.67 7.52
N ILE A 75 4.29 -2.75 8.30
CA ILE A 75 3.94 -2.71 9.73
C ILE A 75 4.89 -1.76 10.47
N TYR A 76 6.19 -1.89 10.26
CA TYR A 76 7.20 -1.03 10.87
C TYR A 76 6.97 0.46 10.52
N LEU A 77 6.69 0.77 9.26
CA LEU A 77 6.43 2.14 8.83
C LEU A 77 5.14 2.71 9.43
N LEU A 78 4.12 1.88 9.64
CA LEU A 78 2.91 2.28 10.35
C LEU A 78 3.17 2.52 11.84
N LEU A 79 3.98 1.69 12.49
CA LEU A 79 4.41 1.91 13.87
C LEU A 79 5.16 3.24 14.01
N LYS A 80 6.10 3.55 13.10
CA LYS A 80 6.79 4.85 13.08
C LYS A 80 5.81 6.01 12.92
N LYS A 81 4.88 5.91 11.98
CA LYS A 81 3.83 6.91 11.77
C LYS A 81 2.97 7.13 13.03
N TRP A 82 2.53 6.06 13.68
CA TRP A 82 1.70 6.16 14.90
C TRP A 82 2.50 6.74 16.07
N ASN A 83 3.81 6.46 16.15
CA ASN A 83 4.70 7.07 17.12
C ASN A 83 4.83 8.59 16.91
N GLU A 84 5.00 9.05 15.66
CA GLU A 84 4.99 10.48 15.30
C GLU A 84 3.66 11.16 15.67
N GLN A 85 2.52 10.45 15.50
CA GLN A 85 1.18 10.93 15.82
C GLN A 85 0.84 10.86 17.32
N LYS A 86 1.74 10.29 18.14
CA LYS A 86 1.52 10.03 19.56
C LYS A 86 0.30 9.14 19.84
N ASP A 87 0.04 8.19 18.95
CA ASP A 87 -0.93 7.11 19.16
C ASP A 87 -0.29 5.97 19.95
N ILE A 88 1.00 5.77 19.77
CA ILE A 88 1.87 4.86 20.52
C ILE A 88 3.17 5.57 20.91
N SER A 89 3.97 4.92 21.76
CA SER A 89 5.39 5.21 21.98
C SER A 89 6.20 3.98 21.62
N LEU A 90 7.22 4.14 20.77
CA LEU A 90 8.15 3.08 20.39
C LEU A 90 9.44 3.21 21.19
N GLU A 91 9.87 2.11 21.81
CA GLU A 91 11.20 1.95 22.35
C GLU A 91 11.98 0.98 21.47
N GLU A 92 13.07 1.46 20.92
CA GLU A 92 13.97 0.73 20.04
C GLU A 92 15.32 0.57 20.75
N LYS A 93 15.62 -0.62 21.22
CA LYS A 93 16.86 -0.88 21.97
C LYS A 93 17.41 -2.26 21.64
N ASP A 94 18.71 -2.34 21.37
CA ASP A 94 19.47 -3.59 21.19
C ASP A 94 18.81 -4.57 20.18
N TYR A 95 18.18 -4.03 19.10
CA TYR A 95 17.40 -4.77 18.10
C TYR A 95 16.08 -5.37 18.63
N GLU A 96 15.64 -4.94 19.79
CA GLU A 96 14.31 -5.24 20.33
C GLU A 96 13.39 -4.04 20.19
N LEU A 97 12.11 -4.31 19.92
CA LEU A 97 11.09 -3.30 19.76
C LEU A 97 10.02 -3.48 20.83
N SER A 98 9.72 -2.40 21.55
CA SER A 98 8.56 -2.34 22.46
C SER A 98 7.58 -1.28 22.01
N ILE A 99 6.29 -1.65 21.97
CA ILE A 99 5.18 -0.78 21.58
C ILE A 99 4.37 -0.47 22.82
N HIS A 100 4.27 0.80 23.19
CA HIS A 100 3.44 1.27 24.30
C HIS A 100 2.25 2.03 23.73
N PHE A 101 1.03 1.52 23.91
CA PHE A 101 -0.18 2.16 23.40
C PHE A 101 -0.58 3.35 24.27
N LEU A 102 -0.67 4.53 23.64
CA LEU A 102 -1.11 5.77 24.27
C LEU A 102 -2.59 6.04 23.99
N LYS A 103 -3.16 5.39 22.95
CA LYS A 103 -4.55 5.44 22.54
C LYS A 103 -5.09 4.03 22.33
N THR A 104 -6.40 3.92 22.21
CA THR A 104 -7.11 2.65 21.96
C THR A 104 -7.54 2.46 20.51
N TYR A 105 -7.35 3.46 19.65
CA TYR A 105 -7.69 3.41 18.22
C TYR A 105 -6.89 4.46 17.44
N THR A 106 -6.84 4.30 16.11
CA THR A 106 -6.32 5.28 15.16
C THR A 106 -7.45 5.93 14.36
N ASN A 107 -7.16 7.09 13.74
CA ASN A 107 -8.16 7.81 12.93
C ASN A 107 -8.33 7.22 11.51
N ASN A 108 -7.45 6.36 11.05
CA ASN A 108 -7.53 5.73 9.74
C ASN A 108 -8.12 4.32 9.88
N ARG A 109 -9.28 4.08 9.28
CA ARG A 109 -10.01 2.81 9.40
C ARG A 109 -9.17 1.58 8.97
N ALA A 110 -8.41 1.70 7.89
CA ALA A 110 -7.60 0.59 7.38
C ALA A 110 -6.39 0.30 8.28
N GLU A 111 -5.82 1.34 8.88
CA GLU A 111 -4.74 1.23 9.86
C GLU A 111 -5.26 0.75 11.21
N ASP A 112 -6.47 1.19 11.60
CA ASP A 112 -7.07 0.81 12.88
C ASP A 112 -7.26 -0.70 13.02
N GLN A 113 -7.53 -1.40 11.95
CA GLN A 113 -7.61 -2.88 11.98
C GLN A 113 -6.29 -3.51 12.46
N LEU A 114 -5.14 -3.09 11.94
CA LEU A 114 -3.84 -3.55 12.41
C LEU A 114 -3.57 -3.10 13.85
N PHE A 115 -3.90 -1.84 14.15
CA PHE A 115 -3.74 -1.28 15.50
C PHE A 115 -4.51 -2.11 16.53
N GLN A 116 -5.77 -2.47 16.24
CA GLN A 116 -6.59 -3.32 17.13
C GLN A 116 -6.02 -4.73 17.27
N MET A 117 -5.48 -5.31 16.22
CA MET A 117 -4.82 -6.63 16.28
C MET A 117 -3.61 -6.58 17.22
N LEU A 118 -2.79 -5.55 17.14
CA LEU A 118 -1.64 -5.36 18.03
C LEU A 118 -2.07 -5.00 19.45
N TYR A 119 -3.09 -4.15 19.60
CA TYR A 119 -3.64 -3.80 20.91
C TYR A 119 -4.22 -5.01 21.64
N ALA A 120 -4.85 -5.94 20.92
CA ALA A 120 -5.46 -7.14 21.49
C ALA A 120 -4.45 -8.13 22.10
N ILE A 121 -3.20 -8.11 21.65
CA ILE A 121 -2.12 -8.95 22.21
C ILE A 121 -1.29 -8.24 23.29
N SER A 122 -1.58 -6.96 23.54
CA SER A 122 -0.86 -6.19 24.55
C SER A 122 -1.16 -6.66 25.96
N ILE A 123 -0.17 -6.60 26.83
CA ILE A 123 -0.29 -6.77 28.28
C ILE A 123 -0.01 -5.43 28.91
N ASP A 124 -0.95 -4.89 29.69
CA ASP A 124 -0.84 -3.54 30.27
C ASP A 124 -0.53 -2.44 29.23
N GLN A 125 -1.13 -2.56 28.03
CA GLN A 125 -0.91 -1.66 26.90
C GLN A 125 0.51 -1.71 26.30
N ILE A 126 1.27 -2.78 26.58
CA ILE A 126 2.62 -2.97 26.08
C ILE A 126 2.68 -4.24 25.24
N VAL A 127 3.30 -4.17 24.07
CA VAL A 127 3.70 -5.33 23.26
C VAL A 127 5.22 -5.31 23.17
N ASP A 128 5.87 -6.30 23.74
CA ASP A 128 7.30 -6.50 23.63
C ASP A 128 7.68 -7.27 22.35
N ASP A 129 8.95 -7.27 22.01
CA ASP A 129 9.52 -7.93 20.85
C ASP A 129 9.17 -9.43 20.78
N LYS A 130 9.20 -10.13 21.90
CA LYS A 130 8.88 -11.56 21.98
C LYS A 130 7.42 -11.82 21.66
N THR A 131 6.52 -11.06 22.25
CA THR A 131 5.07 -11.14 22.00
C THR A 131 4.75 -10.86 20.55
N LEU A 132 5.42 -9.85 19.97
CA LEU A 132 5.25 -9.45 18.59
C LEU A 132 5.69 -10.54 17.60
N ARG A 133 6.83 -11.20 17.86
CA ARG A 133 7.31 -12.35 17.06
C ARG A 133 6.35 -13.52 17.10
N ILE A 134 5.90 -13.91 18.30
CA ILE A 134 4.92 -14.99 18.47
C ILE A 134 3.61 -14.66 17.75
N TRP A 135 3.18 -13.40 17.78
CA TRP A 135 1.98 -12.97 17.08
C TRP A 135 2.14 -13.07 15.56
N VAL A 136 3.26 -12.61 15.00
CA VAL A 136 3.53 -12.72 13.55
C VAL A 136 3.53 -14.17 13.10
N GLU A 137 4.12 -15.09 13.88
CA GLU A 137 4.14 -16.52 13.57
C GLU A 137 2.73 -17.14 13.59
N ASN A 138 1.92 -16.77 14.58
CA ASN A 138 0.60 -17.41 14.78
C ASN A 138 -0.51 -16.79 13.92
N ASP A 139 -0.42 -15.51 13.60
CA ASP A 139 -1.48 -14.74 12.95
C ASP A 139 -1.10 -14.24 11.55
N PHE A 140 -0.12 -14.88 10.91
CA PHE A 140 0.37 -14.49 9.58
C PHE A 140 -0.75 -14.36 8.54
N GLU A 141 -1.69 -15.30 8.49
CA GLU A 141 -2.83 -15.21 7.56
C GLU A 141 -3.70 -13.97 7.80
N LYS A 142 -3.86 -13.58 9.07
CA LYS A 142 -4.62 -12.36 9.42
C LYS A 142 -3.89 -11.10 8.96
N ILE A 143 -2.55 -11.10 9.06
CA ILE A 143 -1.71 -10.00 8.58
C ILE A 143 -1.83 -9.85 7.06
N ILE A 144 -1.71 -10.95 6.31
CA ILE A 144 -1.88 -10.95 4.85
C ILE A 144 -3.30 -10.49 4.46
N LYS A 145 -4.31 -10.97 5.16
CA LYS A 145 -5.69 -10.51 4.91
C LYS A 145 -5.84 -9.02 5.15
N TRP A 146 -5.30 -8.52 6.27
CA TRP A 146 -5.30 -7.09 6.57
C TRP A 146 -4.58 -6.27 5.49
N GLU A 147 -3.41 -6.69 5.03
CA GLU A 147 -2.68 -6.02 3.95
C GLU A 147 -3.53 -5.90 2.68
N ASN A 148 -4.19 -6.99 2.29
CA ASN A 148 -5.11 -7.00 1.15
C ASN A 148 -6.30 -6.02 1.34
N ASP A 149 -6.86 -5.97 2.56
CA ASP A 149 -7.93 -5.04 2.88
C ASP A 149 -7.44 -3.58 2.90
N TYR A 150 -6.20 -3.33 3.34
CA TYR A 150 -5.52 -2.03 3.30
C TYR A 150 -5.36 -1.51 1.86
N LEU A 151 -4.89 -2.35 0.95
CA LEU A 151 -4.79 -2.04 -0.48
C LEU A 151 -6.16 -1.83 -1.13
N LYS A 152 -7.14 -2.66 -0.78
CA LYS A 152 -8.51 -2.56 -1.28
C LYS A 152 -9.21 -1.28 -0.83
N ASP A 153 -8.95 -0.82 0.39
CA ASP A 153 -9.48 0.44 0.91
C ASP A 153 -8.97 1.62 0.08
N MET A 154 -7.66 1.67 -0.24
CA MET A 154 -7.09 2.69 -1.10
C MET A 154 -7.68 2.66 -2.52
N LYS A 155 -7.82 1.47 -3.11
CA LYS A 155 -8.48 1.31 -4.41
C LYS A 155 -9.91 1.86 -4.41
N ASN A 156 -10.66 1.64 -3.33
CA ASN A 156 -12.02 2.14 -3.19
C ASN A 156 -12.06 3.67 -3.06
N LYS A 157 -11.13 4.28 -2.32
CA LYS A 157 -10.99 5.74 -2.23
C LYS A 157 -10.76 6.33 -3.62
N LEU A 158 -9.79 5.81 -4.36
CA LEU A 158 -9.48 6.27 -5.72
C LEU A 158 -10.66 6.10 -6.70
N ARG A 159 -11.46 5.04 -6.54
CA ARG A 159 -12.70 4.87 -7.32
C ARG A 159 -13.74 5.93 -7.00
N GLN A 160 -13.92 6.26 -5.72
CA GLN A 160 -14.86 7.31 -5.29
C GLN A 160 -14.42 8.69 -5.79
N GLU A 161 -13.15 8.94 -5.84
CA GLU A 161 -12.53 10.18 -6.36
C GLU A 161 -12.45 10.21 -7.90
N HIS A 162 -12.98 9.18 -8.58
CA HIS A 162 -12.97 9.04 -10.04
C HIS A 162 -11.59 8.89 -10.69
N HIS A 163 -10.56 8.58 -9.90
CA HIS A 163 -9.21 8.31 -10.41
C HIS A 163 -9.04 6.90 -10.96
N PHE A 164 -10.01 6.02 -10.72
CA PHE A 164 -9.98 4.63 -11.16
C PHE A 164 -11.32 4.21 -11.78
N VAL A 165 -11.31 3.82 -13.03
CA VAL A 165 -12.48 3.30 -13.75
C VAL A 165 -12.15 1.89 -14.23
N VAL A 166 -13.03 0.93 -13.98
CA VAL A 166 -12.91 -0.52 -14.28
C VAL A 166 -11.67 -0.90 -15.10
N ASP A 167 -10.69 -1.53 -14.46
CA ASP A 167 -9.43 -2.00 -15.04
C ASP A 167 -8.51 -0.93 -15.69
N CYS A 168 -8.74 0.33 -15.37
CA CYS A 168 -7.99 1.46 -15.90
C CYS A 168 -7.79 2.51 -14.82
N TYR A 169 -6.66 3.20 -14.80
CA TYR A 169 -6.42 4.33 -13.92
C TYR A 169 -6.20 5.64 -14.67
N SER A 170 -6.41 6.75 -13.97
CA SER A 170 -6.26 8.09 -14.53
C SER A 170 -4.81 8.42 -14.89
N LEU A 171 -4.63 9.43 -15.73
CA LEU A 171 -3.32 9.97 -16.05
C LEU A 171 -2.57 10.42 -14.79
N ASP A 172 -3.29 10.93 -13.77
CA ASP A 172 -2.70 11.40 -12.53
C ASP A 172 -1.98 10.26 -11.79
N ILE A 173 -2.62 9.08 -11.68
CA ILE A 173 -1.97 7.90 -11.09
C ILE A 173 -0.74 7.48 -11.89
N TYR A 174 -0.78 7.58 -13.21
CA TYR A 174 0.38 7.29 -14.05
C TYR A 174 1.53 8.28 -13.85
N GLU A 175 1.25 9.56 -13.73
CA GLU A 175 2.26 10.57 -13.43
C GLU A 175 2.83 10.39 -12.01
N ASP A 176 1.98 10.02 -11.03
CA ASP A 176 2.44 9.70 -9.67
C ASP A 176 3.32 8.43 -9.65
N LEU A 177 3.00 7.41 -10.45
CA LEU A 177 3.88 6.25 -10.62
C LEU A 177 5.26 6.65 -11.19
N LYS A 178 5.30 7.51 -12.20
CA LYS A 178 6.57 8.02 -12.73
C LYS A 178 7.36 8.80 -11.69
N ARG A 179 6.65 9.64 -10.92
CA ARG A 179 7.25 10.41 -9.83
C ARG A 179 7.84 9.50 -8.76
N LEU A 180 7.09 8.46 -8.37
CA LEU A 180 7.54 7.47 -7.41
C LEU A 180 8.82 6.75 -7.89
N LEU A 181 8.82 6.24 -9.12
CA LEU A 181 9.98 5.59 -9.73
C LEU A 181 11.15 6.56 -9.99
N GLY A 182 10.85 7.83 -10.25
CA GLY A 182 11.87 8.89 -10.33
C GLY A 182 12.56 9.13 -8.98
N TYR A 183 11.79 9.03 -7.89
CA TYR A 183 12.33 9.15 -6.53
C TYR A 183 13.13 7.91 -6.12
N GLU A 184 12.68 6.71 -6.51
CA GLU A 184 13.48 5.48 -6.35
C GLU A 184 14.88 5.64 -6.99
N LYS A 185 14.95 6.12 -8.24
CA LYS A 185 16.24 6.38 -8.91
C LYS A 185 17.09 7.43 -8.19
N TYR A 186 16.46 8.43 -7.61
CA TYR A 186 17.14 9.45 -6.83
C TYR A 186 17.84 8.79 -5.63
N LEU A 187 17.11 7.98 -4.87
CA LEU A 187 17.65 7.30 -3.69
C LEU A 187 18.71 6.24 -4.05
N ASP A 188 18.49 5.47 -5.11
CA ASP A 188 19.45 4.45 -5.58
C ASP A 188 20.79 5.08 -6.03
N GLY A 189 20.76 6.29 -6.56
CA GLY A 189 21.94 7.07 -6.93
C GLY A 189 22.67 7.76 -5.78
N TYR A 190 22.04 7.85 -4.59
CA TYR A 190 22.61 8.50 -3.42
C TYR A 190 23.43 7.52 -2.59
N LYS A 191 24.65 7.93 -2.20
CA LYS A 191 25.54 7.09 -1.38
C LYS A 191 25.11 7.00 0.08
N GLU A 192 24.42 8.01 0.60
CA GLU A 192 23.99 8.10 2.00
C GLU A 192 22.52 8.53 2.04
N ILE A 193 21.71 7.83 2.84
CA ILE A 193 20.33 8.18 3.15
C ILE A 193 20.37 8.93 4.46
N GLU A 194 20.04 10.23 4.44
CA GLU A 194 20.27 11.14 5.55
C GLU A 194 19.02 11.40 6.39
N THR A 195 17.83 11.33 5.78
CA THR A 195 16.59 11.69 6.46
C THR A 195 15.71 10.48 6.75
N GLU A 196 14.84 10.60 7.76
CA GLU A 196 13.86 9.59 8.11
C GLU A 196 12.86 9.33 6.96
N GLU A 197 12.51 10.39 6.21
CA GLU A 197 11.66 10.26 5.04
C GLU A 197 12.34 9.46 3.92
N GLU A 198 13.61 9.73 3.63
CA GLU A 198 14.41 8.95 2.68
C GLU A 198 14.55 7.50 3.11
N MET A 199 14.77 7.25 4.41
CA MET A 199 14.83 5.90 4.96
C MET A 199 13.53 5.13 4.75
N LYS A 200 12.37 5.76 4.99
CA LYS A 200 11.06 5.17 4.72
C LYS A 200 10.92 4.68 3.29
N TYR A 201 11.30 5.51 2.33
CA TYR A 201 11.23 5.11 0.91
C TYR A 201 12.30 4.09 0.53
N ALA A 202 13.50 4.19 1.09
CA ALA A 202 14.56 3.20 0.85
C ALA A 202 14.13 1.80 1.31
N LEU A 203 13.40 1.70 2.41
CA LEU A 203 12.79 0.45 2.88
C LEU A 203 11.70 -0.02 1.91
N LEU A 204 10.80 0.86 1.48
CA LEU A 204 9.72 0.52 0.55
C LEU A 204 10.22 0.04 -0.82
N PHE A 205 11.33 0.58 -1.30
CA PHE A 205 11.95 0.18 -2.57
C PHE A 205 12.92 -1.01 -2.44
N GLY A 206 13.10 -1.54 -1.22
CA GLY A 206 14.07 -2.61 -0.98
C GLY A 206 15.54 -2.20 -1.12
N LEU A 207 15.84 -0.91 -1.08
CA LEU A 207 17.21 -0.36 -1.11
C LEU A 207 17.91 -0.47 0.26
N LYS A 208 17.15 -0.69 1.30
CA LYS A 208 17.61 -0.96 2.67
C LYS A 208 16.79 -2.10 3.28
N GLU A 209 17.43 -2.82 4.19
CA GLU A 209 16.78 -3.86 4.99
C GLU A 209 16.06 -3.23 6.18
N CYS A 210 14.98 -3.89 6.63
CA CYS A 210 14.28 -3.48 7.84
C CYS A 210 15.22 -3.61 9.04
N PRO A 211 15.38 -2.58 9.89
CA PRO A 211 16.29 -2.63 11.01
C PRO A 211 15.88 -3.61 12.12
N TYR A 212 14.63 -4.07 12.10
CA TYR A 212 14.09 -5.00 13.09
C TYR A 212 13.89 -6.39 12.50
N PRO A 213 14.79 -7.34 12.75
CA PRO A 213 14.79 -8.68 12.16
C PRO A 213 13.62 -9.57 12.61
N MET A 214 12.82 -9.17 13.60
CA MET A 214 11.64 -9.93 14.01
C MET A 214 10.59 -10.04 12.90
N TYR A 215 10.60 -9.10 11.97
CA TYR A 215 9.81 -9.13 10.76
C TYR A 215 10.60 -9.63 9.56
N SER A 216 11.78 -10.20 9.76
CA SER A 216 12.67 -10.55 8.66
C SER A 216 12.04 -11.60 7.74
N CYS A 217 12.38 -11.52 6.47
CA CYS A 217 12.01 -12.51 5.44
C CYS A 217 12.28 -13.96 5.85
N PHE A 218 13.18 -14.19 6.80
CA PHE A 218 13.53 -15.52 7.28
C PHE A 218 12.35 -16.21 8.00
N VAL A 219 11.60 -15.48 8.83
CA VAL A 219 10.40 -16.02 9.48
C VAL A 219 9.31 -16.25 8.42
N MET A 220 9.13 -15.31 7.50
CA MET A 220 8.14 -15.40 6.42
C MET A 220 8.45 -16.52 5.42
N GLN A 221 9.73 -16.70 5.03
CA GLN A 221 10.13 -17.77 4.11
C GLN A 221 9.96 -19.16 4.72
N ASN A 222 10.19 -19.32 6.01
CA ASN A 222 9.96 -20.59 6.69
C ASN A 222 8.47 -20.92 6.79
N ILE A 223 7.61 -19.92 7.02
CA ILE A 223 6.16 -20.11 7.06
C ILE A 223 5.64 -20.46 5.65
N GLU A 224 6.08 -19.76 4.59
CA GLU A 224 5.70 -20.08 3.20
C GLU A 224 6.15 -21.48 2.79
N ALA A 225 7.32 -21.95 3.25
CA ALA A 225 7.82 -23.30 2.99
C ALA A 225 7.02 -24.38 3.72
N ASP A 226 6.63 -24.12 4.97
CA ASP A 226 5.86 -25.07 5.79
C ASP A 226 4.40 -25.19 5.32
N TYR A 227 3.80 -24.14 4.78
CA TYR A 227 2.43 -24.16 4.23
C TYR A 227 2.33 -24.64 2.78
N GLY A 228 3.45 -25.04 2.17
CA GLY A 228 3.45 -25.69 0.85
C GLY A 228 2.95 -24.80 -0.29
N VAL A 229 3.07 -23.48 -0.16
CA VAL A 229 2.84 -22.54 -1.26
C VAL A 229 4.02 -22.66 -2.22
N SER A 230 4.05 -23.75 -2.99
CA SER A 230 4.94 -23.83 -4.14
C SER A 230 4.52 -22.75 -5.12
N ARG A 231 5.34 -21.71 -5.25
CA ARG A 231 5.29 -20.86 -6.43
C ARG A 231 5.44 -21.78 -7.64
N GLY A 232 4.32 -22.08 -8.27
CA GLY A 232 4.33 -22.79 -9.53
C GLY A 232 5.21 -22.01 -10.49
N SER A 233 6.40 -22.55 -10.73
CA SER A 233 7.21 -22.18 -11.88
C SER A 233 6.45 -22.59 -13.13
N GLY A 234 5.49 -21.76 -13.52
CA GLY A 234 4.84 -21.82 -14.82
C GLY A 234 5.83 -21.36 -15.87
N LEU A 235 6.70 -22.28 -16.27
CA LEU A 235 7.25 -22.28 -17.60
C LEU A 235 6.09 -22.51 -18.57
N TYR A 236 5.70 -21.49 -19.30
CA TYR A 236 5.31 -21.57 -20.73
C TYR A 236 5.30 -20.13 -21.28
#